data_d55aad31b3e1d58e83b5fa3f4fbcd2ba
#
_entry.id   d55aad31b3e1d58e83b5fa3f4fbcd2ba
#
_cell.length_a   1.000
_cell.length_b   1.000
_cell.length_c   1.000
_cell.angle_alpha   90.00
_cell.angle_beta   90.00
_cell.angle_gamma   90.00
#
_symmetry.space_group_name_H-M   'P 1'
#
loop_
_entity.id
_entity.type
_entity.pdbx_description
1 polymer ?
#
loop_
_entity_poly.entity_id
_entity_poly.type
_entity_poly.pdbx_seq_one_letter_code
_entity_poly.pdbx_strand_id
1 'polypeptide(L)'
;VTAATRLAVDPAHIDAAARRVMGRCEELARITATPGSITRVYLSPEHARVNRLAAEWMRELGMTTRQDAVGNQVGRLAPAGAPDAPALLMGSHLDTVPDAGRFDGIVGVLMALEVVRLVRRIDDDGVASSPFPFALEVVAFSDEEGTRFGKALLGSSAVAGQWDASWWELTDADGVTLRDAFRDFGLDPGRIGEAAREPDHLVAYLEAHIEQGPELHRAGQALAAVSSIASARRFQLVVEGEARHAGGTPYDLRRDALLGASEAALAVERICRGEHHIVGTVGQLEAFPGAVNVVPGEAHLSLDLRGEFDTTRDDTWNAISAELDAIMGRRGLRWSAREVHSAPAVFCAPLLQDVVRAGIGGEAPTLFSRAGHDAMAIGAITDVGMLFLRNPDGISHHPDEAVAGGDVAVGIRALAEAVLHLGAEPR
;
A
#
# COMPACT_ATOMS: atom_id res chain seq x y z
N VAL A 1 23.66 -18.41 -11.43
CA VAL A 1 23.58 -18.12 -9.99
C VAL A 1 24.48 -19.10 -9.29
N THR A 2 25.66 -18.67 -8.85
CA THR A 2 26.57 -19.44 -7.98
C THR A 2 25.84 -19.74 -6.67
N ALA A 3 26.09 -20.93 -6.09
CA ALA A 3 25.48 -21.35 -4.82
C ALA A 3 25.78 -20.29 -3.74
N ALA A 4 24.87 -19.36 -3.58
CA ALA A 4 24.92 -18.37 -2.51
C ALA A 4 24.81 -19.11 -1.18
N THR A 5 25.62 -18.73 -0.23
CA THR A 5 25.64 -19.26 1.12
C THR A 5 24.25 -19.05 1.72
N ARG A 6 23.48 -20.12 1.85
CA ARG A 6 22.19 -20.05 2.58
C ARG A 6 22.45 -19.51 3.97
N LEU A 7 21.56 -18.66 4.44
CA LEU A 7 21.61 -18.14 5.80
C LEU A 7 21.62 -19.33 6.79
N ALA A 8 22.78 -19.62 7.37
CA ALA A 8 22.90 -20.67 8.40
C ALA A 8 22.35 -20.15 9.73
N VAL A 9 21.11 -19.59 9.70
CA VAL A 9 20.44 -19.16 10.93
C VAL A 9 19.76 -20.36 11.55
N ASP A 10 20.06 -20.58 12.83
CA ASP A 10 19.35 -21.56 13.63
C ASP A 10 17.84 -21.29 13.54
N PRO A 11 17.00 -22.29 13.20
CA PRO A 11 15.54 -22.15 13.18
C PRO A 11 14.97 -21.51 14.45
N ALA A 12 15.59 -21.75 15.62
CA ALA A 12 15.17 -21.14 16.87
C ALA A 12 15.28 -19.60 16.87
N HIS A 13 16.26 -19.03 16.13
CA HIS A 13 16.37 -17.57 15.98
C HIS A 13 15.27 -17.01 15.09
N ILE A 14 14.90 -17.71 14.03
CA ILE A 14 13.79 -17.33 13.15
C ILE A 14 12.45 -17.35 13.91
N ASP A 15 12.20 -18.41 14.69
CA ASP A 15 11.00 -18.50 15.52
C ASP A 15 10.95 -17.41 16.59
N ALA A 16 12.11 -17.06 17.18
CA ALA A 16 12.19 -15.96 18.13
C ALA A 16 11.92 -14.61 17.47
N ALA A 17 12.40 -14.40 16.22
CA ALA A 17 12.14 -13.20 15.42
C ALA A 17 10.63 -13.07 15.13
N ALA A 18 9.98 -14.16 14.68
CA ALA A 18 8.54 -14.17 14.41
C ALA A 18 7.72 -13.84 15.67
N ARG A 19 8.08 -14.42 16.82
CA ARG A 19 7.42 -14.08 18.10
C ARG A 19 7.57 -12.62 18.47
N ARG A 20 8.74 -12.00 18.22
CA ARG A 20 8.92 -10.55 18.46
C ARG A 20 8.05 -9.71 17.52
N VAL A 21 8.00 -10.04 16.23
CA VAL A 21 7.11 -9.35 15.28
C VAL A 21 5.67 -9.43 15.75
N MET A 22 5.14 -10.63 16.03
CA MET A 22 3.77 -10.80 16.50
C MET A 22 3.50 -10.03 17.79
N GLY A 23 4.41 -10.10 18.77
CA GLY A 23 4.29 -9.36 20.03
C GLY A 23 4.30 -7.85 19.85
N ARG A 24 5.12 -7.33 18.93
CA ARG A 24 5.17 -5.90 18.61
C ARG A 24 3.94 -5.43 17.83
N CYS A 25 3.37 -6.26 16.95
CA CYS A 25 2.07 -5.97 16.33
C CYS A 25 0.98 -5.78 17.42
N GLU A 26 0.93 -6.68 18.41
CA GLU A 26 0.00 -6.55 19.53
C GLU A 26 0.28 -5.32 20.39
N GLU A 27 1.52 -4.92 20.58
CA GLU A 27 1.90 -3.71 21.31
C GLU A 27 1.46 -2.45 20.57
N LEU A 28 1.70 -2.37 19.25
CA LEU A 28 1.28 -1.26 18.40
C LEU A 28 -0.24 -1.16 18.29
N ALA A 29 -0.96 -2.28 18.29
CA ALA A 29 -2.43 -2.31 18.26
C ALA A 29 -3.07 -1.62 19.47
N ARG A 30 -2.36 -1.53 20.60
CA ARG A 30 -2.84 -0.80 21.81
C ARG A 30 -2.67 0.72 21.72
N ILE A 31 -1.93 1.19 20.70
CA ILE A 31 -1.74 2.63 20.45
C ILE A 31 -2.78 3.04 19.40
N THR A 32 -3.93 3.49 19.86
CA THR A 32 -5.10 3.80 19.05
C THR A 32 -5.83 5.04 19.58
N ALA A 33 -6.42 5.80 18.67
CA ALA A 33 -7.29 6.93 19.00
C ALA A 33 -8.69 6.49 19.46
N THR A 34 -9.12 5.26 19.06
CA THR A 34 -10.48 4.76 19.32
C THR A 34 -10.43 3.56 20.28
N PRO A 35 -10.88 3.68 21.53
CA PRO A 35 -10.92 2.56 22.47
C PRO A 35 -11.72 1.37 21.92
N GLY A 36 -11.12 0.18 21.92
CA GLY A 36 -11.75 -1.06 21.45
C GLY A 36 -11.63 -1.32 19.94
N SER A 37 -10.99 -0.42 19.21
CA SER A 37 -10.76 -0.51 17.77
C SER A 37 -9.34 -0.01 17.46
N ILE A 38 -8.79 -0.33 16.30
CA ILE A 38 -7.48 0.19 15.88
C ILE A 38 -7.69 1.33 14.90
N THR A 39 -7.30 2.53 15.29
CA THR A 39 -7.34 3.74 14.45
C THR A 39 -6.12 4.60 14.77
N ARG A 40 -5.25 4.77 13.79
CA ARG A 40 -3.99 5.52 13.92
C ARG A 40 -3.68 6.28 12.65
N VAL A 41 -4.17 7.51 12.60
CA VAL A 41 -4.05 8.34 11.41
C VAL A 41 -2.79 9.20 11.43
N TYR A 42 -2.39 9.67 10.28
CA TYR A 42 -1.25 10.56 10.09
C TYR A 42 -1.31 11.82 10.96
N LEU A 43 -0.16 12.26 11.48
CA LEU A 43 0.01 13.45 12.32
C LEU A 43 -0.87 13.46 13.59
N SER A 44 -1.26 12.29 14.06
CA SER A 44 -1.96 12.13 15.32
C SER A 44 -0.98 11.93 16.49
N PRO A 45 -1.43 12.09 17.74
CA PRO A 45 -0.64 11.72 18.92
C PRO A 45 -0.22 10.24 18.91
N GLU A 46 -1.07 9.36 18.37
CA GLU A 46 -0.81 7.93 18.19
C GLU A 46 0.30 7.69 17.21
N HIS A 47 0.33 8.40 16.05
CA HIS A 47 1.42 8.36 15.09
C HIS A 47 2.75 8.77 15.76
N ALA A 48 2.78 9.85 16.53
CA ALA A 48 3.98 10.25 17.28
C ALA A 48 4.45 9.18 18.27
N ARG A 49 3.51 8.44 18.89
CA ARG A 49 3.84 7.36 19.84
C ARG A 49 4.43 6.15 19.16
N VAL A 50 3.86 5.70 18.03
CA VAL A 50 4.38 4.54 17.30
C VAL A 50 5.75 4.84 16.68
N ASN A 51 5.98 6.07 16.18
CA ASN A 51 7.29 6.47 15.67
C ASN A 51 8.36 6.44 16.77
N ARG A 52 8.06 6.92 17.97
CA ARG A 52 9.01 6.83 19.10
C ARG A 52 9.34 5.37 19.44
N LEU A 53 8.33 4.51 19.50
CA LEU A 53 8.52 3.09 19.81
C LEU A 53 9.32 2.38 18.73
N ALA A 54 9.02 2.63 17.44
CA ALA A 54 9.81 2.12 16.33
C ALA A 54 11.27 2.59 16.39
N ALA A 55 11.51 3.87 16.71
CA ALA A 55 12.85 4.41 16.90
C ALA A 55 13.61 3.74 18.07
N GLU A 56 12.92 3.38 19.15
CA GLU A 56 13.52 2.62 20.25
C GLU A 56 13.98 1.24 19.78
N TRP A 57 13.14 0.51 19.06
CA TRP A 57 13.47 -0.80 18.50
C TRP A 57 14.60 -0.73 17.46
N MET A 58 14.65 0.33 16.66
CA MET A 58 15.75 0.59 15.73
C MET A 58 17.07 0.80 16.48
N ARG A 59 17.07 1.61 17.57
CA ARG A 59 18.28 1.84 18.39
C ARG A 59 18.77 0.57 19.09
N GLU A 60 17.88 -0.32 19.52
CA GLU A 60 18.25 -1.65 20.06
C GLU A 60 19.06 -2.49 19.06
N LEU A 61 18.93 -2.20 17.76
CA LEU A 61 19.71 -2.85 16.70
C LEU A 61 21.04 -2.15 16.40
N GLY A 62 21.34 -1.04 17.07
CA GLY A 62 22.51 -0.20 16.81
C GLY A 62 22.32 0.78 15.65
N MET A 63 21.09 0.97 15.17
CA MET A 63 20.79 1.92 14.11
C MET A 63 20.77 3.36 14.63
N THR A 64 21.29 4.30 13.85
CA THR A 64 20.98 5.72 14.04
C THR A 64 19.56 6.00 13.57
N THR A 65 18.84 6.84 14.32
CA THR A 65 17.41 7.10 14.01
C THR A 65 17.15 8.57 13.77
N ARG A 66 16.25 8.86 12.83
CA ARG A 66 15.71 10.20 12.58
C ARG A 66 14.23 10.11 12.22
N GLN A 67 13.49 11.12 12.56
CA GLN A 67 12.24 11.45 11.91
C GLN A 67 12.55 12.42 10.77
N ASP A 68 12.06 12.14 9.58
CA ASP A 68 12.30 13.03 8.44
C ASP A 68 11.30 14.19 8.37
N ALA A 69 11.43 15.05 7.35
CA ALA A 69 10.65 16.27 7.24
C ALA A 69 9.15 16.03 6.95
N VAL A 70 8.75 14.82 6.55
CA VAL A 70 7.34 14.44 6.35
C VAL A 70 6.78 13.62 7.51
N GLY A 71 7.63 13.24 8.48
CA GLY A 71 7.22 12.48 9.65
C GLY A 71 7.49 10.99 9.57
N ASN A 72 8.12 10.49 8.51
CA ASN A 72 8.55 9.09 8.45
C ASN A 72 9.59 8.81 9.54
N GLN A 73 9.53 7.62 10.13
CA GLN A 73 10.55 7.18 11.09
C GLN A 73 11.57 6.31 10.38
N VAL A 74 12.83 6.74 10.40
CA VAL A 74 13.93 6.06 9.69
C VAL A 74 15.00 5.62 10.67
N GLY A 75 15.45 4.35 10.52
CA GLY A 75 16.64 3.82 11.17
C GLY A 75 17.69 3.46 10.12
N ARG A 76 18.97 3.78 10.36
CA ARG A 76 20.07 3.51 9.44
C ARG A 76 21.19 2.76 10.15
N LEU A 77 21.67 1.69 9.55
CA LEU A 77 22.85 0.92 9.94
C LEU A 77 23.86 0.92 8.78
N ALA A 78 24.87 1.77 8.89
CA ALA A 78 25.90 1.90 7.85
C ALA A 78 26.98 0.80 7.95
N PRO A 79 27.73 0.53 6.87
CA PRO A 79 28.96 -0.24 6.93
C PRO A 79 30.02 0.47 7.79
N ALA A 80 30.89 -0.30 8.44
CA ALA A 80 32.02 0.27 9.19
C ALA A 80 32.91 1.13 8.28
N GLY A 81 33.16 2.38 8.68
CA GLY A 81 33.98 3.32 7.93
C GLY A 81 33.33 3.96 6.69
N ALA A 82 32.07 3.67 6.39
CA ALA A 82 31.33 4.23 5.25
C ALA A 82 29.92 4.74 5.66
N PRO A 83 29.85 5.80 6.48
CA PRO A 83 28.56 6.30 7.00
C PRO A 83 27.59 6.77 5.90
N ASP A 84 28.13 7.27 4.77
CA ASP A 84 27.36 7.83 3.65
C ASP A 84 27.11 6.81 2.52
N ALA A 85 27.42 5.52 2.73
CA ALA A 85 27.16 4.49 1.72
C ALA A 85 25.70 4.50 1.25
N PRO A 86 25.41 4.21 -0.04
CA PRO A 86 24.04 4.06 -0.51
C PRO A 86 23.26 3.06 0.35
N ALA A 87 21.94 3.21 0.44
CA ALA A 87 21.11 2.40 1.32
C ALA A 87 20.24 1.40 0.56
N LEU A 88 20.18 0.16 1.03
CA LEU A 88 19.06 -0.72 0.81
C LEU A 88 17.94 -0.30 1.77
N LEU A 89 16.86 0.22 1.21
CA LEU A 89 15.69 0.63 1.96
C LEU A 89 14.75 -0.55 2.15
N MET A 90 14.27 -0.77 3.37
CA MET A 90 13.28 -1.79 3.71
C MET A 90 12.20 -1.16 4.60
N GLY A 91 10.98 -1.59 4.48
CA GLY A 91 9.92 -1.13 5.38
C GLY A 91 8.55 -1.21 4.77
N SER A 92 7.65 -0.46 5.32
CA SER A 92 6.24 -0.23 4.95
C SER A 92 5.70 0.89 5.85
N HIS A 93 4.40 0.91 6.19
CA HIS A 93 3.78 1.96 6.98
C HIS A 93 3.38 1.50 8.39
N LEU A 94 3.08 2.49 9.29
CA LEU A 94 2.57 2.25 10.63
C LEU A 94 1.21 2.94 10.88
N ASP A 95 0.72 3.77 9.97
CA ASP A 95 -0.63 4.31 10.03
C ASP A 95 -1.66 3.23 9.64
N THR A 96 -2.93 3.50 9.90
CA THR A 96 -4.02 2.54 9.68
C THR A 96 -5.28 3.24 9.19
N VAL A 97 -6.13 2.51 8.48
CA VAL A 97 -7.54 2.90 8.32
C VAL A 97 -8.27 2.89 9.67
N PRO A 98 -9.46 3.51 9.80
CA PRO A 98 -10.32 3.32 10.97
C PRO A 98 -10.77 1.87 11.11
N ASP A 99 -10.83 1.39 12.35
CA ASP A 99 -11.24 0.02 12.70
C ASP A 99 -10.43 -1.07 11.97
N ALA A 100 -9.12 -0.83 11.88
CA ALA A 100 -8.17 -1.65 11.14
C ALA A 100 -7.85 -2.98 11.83
N GLY A 101 -7.16 -3.85 11.07
CA GLY A 101 -6.38 -4.95 11.59
C GLY A 101 -5.06 -4.48 12.26
N ARG A 102 -4.21 -5.43 12.57
CA ARG A 102 -2.95 -5.17 13.31
C ARG A 102 -1.69 -5.51 12.52
N PHE A 103 -1.84 -5.92 11.26
CA PHE A 103 -0.73 -6.43 10.46
C PHE A 103 -0.46 -5.62 9.20
N ASP A 104 -1.49 -4.95 8.67
CA ASP A 104 -1.45 -4.17 7.44
C ASP A 104 -0.37 -3.08 7.52
N GLY A 105 0.65 -3.15 6.65
CA GLY A 105 1.88 -2.34 6.69
C GLY A 105 2.79 -2.64 7.86
N ILE A 106 2.23 -2.74 9.06
CA ILE A 106 2.93 -2.88 10.34
C ILE A 106 3.84 -4.10 10.35
N VAL A 107 3.36 -5.25 9.86
CA VAL A 107 4.17 -6.48 9.81
C VAL A 107 5.41 -6.31 8.95
N GLY A 108 5.34 -5.54 7.86
CA GLY A 108 6.46 -5.27 6.96
C GLY A 108 7.58 -4.49 7.62
N VAL A 109 7.24 -3.40 8.34
CA VAL A 109 8.21 -2.63 9.12
C VAL A 109 8.90 -3.49 10.18
N LEU A 110 8.11 -4.28 10.90
CA LEU A 110 8.65 -5.13 11.98
C LEU A 110 9.49 -6.29 11.46
N MET A 111 9.12 -6.88 10.32
CA MET A 111 9.94 -7.89 9.64
C MET A 111 11.27 -7.29 9.16
N ALA A 112 11.28 -6.08 8.60
CA ALA A 112 12.50 -5.40 8.19
C ALA A 112 13.47 -5.20 9.37
N LEU A 113 12.98 -4.86 10.57
CA LEU A 113 13.79 -4.79 11.79
C LEU A 113 14.42 -6.14 12.15
N GLU A 114 13.67 -7.23 12.04
CA GLU A 114 14.19 -8.57 12.34
C GLU A 114 15.19 -9.03 11.27
N VAL A 115 15.03 -8.65 10.00
CA VAL A 115 16.05 -8.86 8.96
C VAL A 115 17.35 -8.17 9.34
N VAL A 116 17.30 -6.89 9.71
CA VAL A 116 18.52 -6.18 10.19
C VAL A 116 19.15 -6.91 11.38
N ARG A 117 18.36 -7.38 12.36
CA ARG A 117 18.86 -8.16 13.51
C ARG A 117 19.61 -9.41 13.08
N LEU A 118 19.11 -10.11 12.06
CA LEU A 118 19.69 -11.38 11.58
C LEU A 118 20.97 -11.19 10.77
N VAL A 119 21.05 -10.11 9.96
CA VAL A 119 22.16 -9.95 9.01
C VAL A 119 23.25 -9.00 9.50
N ARG A 120 23.01 -8.15 10.51
CA ARG A 120 24.00 -7.19 11.01
C ARG A 120 25.24 -7.88 11.55
N ARG A 121 26.39 -7.22 11.42
CA ARG A 121 27.65 -7.60 12.09
C ARG A 121 27.77 -6.86 13.42
N ILE A 122 28.30 -7.52 14.40
CA ILE A 122 28.69 -6.92 15.69
C ILE A 122 30.17 -7.18 15.86
N ASP A 123 30.96 -6.13 16.07
CA ASP A 123 32.41 -6.22 16.28
C ASP A 123 32.74 -6.59 17.75
N ASP A 124 34.05 -6.69 18.04
CA ASP A 124 34.57 -7.08 19.37
C ASP A 124 34.22 -6.03 20.45
N ASP A 125 34.00 -4.78 20.07
CA ASP A 125 33.60 -3.68 20.97
C ASP A 125 32.07 -3.60 21.12
N GLY A 126 31.31 -4.49 20.48
CA GLY A 126 29.86 -4.54 20.55
C GLY A 126 29.15 -3.55 19.62
N VAL A 127 29.88 -2.92 18.66
CA VAL A 127 29.33 -1.96 17.72
C VAL A 127 28.68 -2.69 16.54
N ALA A 128 27.42 -2.37 16.25
CA ALA A 128 26.71 -2.94 15.13
C ALA A 128 27.03 -2.17 13.83
N SER A 129 27.15 -2.93 12.72
CA SER A 129 27.36 -2.37 11.39
C SER A 129 26.69 -3.23 10.30
N SER A 130 26.45 -2.64 9.12
CA SER A 130 26.06 -3.41 7.94
C SER A 130 27.22 -4.28 7.48
N PRO A 131 27.00 -5.56 7.17
CA PRO A 131 28.04 -6.44 6.60
C PRO A 131 28.24 -6.23 5.09
N PHE A 132 27.43 -5.39 4.48
CA PHE A 132 27.37 -5.16 3.04
C PHE A 132 28.12 -3.86 2.65
N PRO A 133 28.42 -3.61 1.36
CA PRO A 133 28.96 -2.34 0.90
C PRO A 133 27.93 -1.19 0.91
N PHE A 134 26.72 -1.45 1.38
CA PHE A 134 25.63 -0.49 1.50
C PHE A 134 25.05 -0.46 2.91
N ALA A 135 24.42 0.63 3.26
CA ALA A 135 23.70 0.75 4.52
C ALA A 135 22.36 -0.02 4.46
N LEU A 136 21.93 -0.54 5.61
CA LEU A 136 20.59 -1.04 5.80
C LEU A 136 19.74 0.08 6.41
N GLU A 137 18.72 0.52 5.72
CA GLU A 137 17.73 1.46 6.27
C GLU A 137 16.38 0.78 6.44
N VAL A 138 15.77 0.98 7.61
CA VAL A 138 14.37 0.61 7.84
C VAL A 138 13.55 1.89 7.93
N VAL A 139 12.50 1.96 7.15
CA VAL A 139 11.56 3.08 7.13
C VAL A 139 10.16 2.61 7.54
N ALA A 140 9.56 3.39 8.46
CA ALA A 140 8.13 3.37 8.70
C ALA A 140 7.55 4.60 8.03
N PHE A 141 6.94 4.42 6.86
CA PHE A 141 6.31 5.49 6.12
C PHE A 141 5.09 6.02 6.84
N SER A 142 4.77 7.25 6.56
CA SER A 142 3.65 7.99 7.12
C SER A 142 2.56 8.15 6.06
N ASP A 143 1.30 7.91 6.46
CA ASP A 143 0.11 8.18 5.63
C ASP A 143 0.09 7.40 4.30
N GLU A 144 0.40 6.11 4.36
CA GLU A 144 0.20 5.23 3.21
C GLU A 144 -1.28 5.19 2.85
N GLU A 145 -2.14 5.05 3.84
CA GLU A 145 -3.58 4.84 3.75
C GLU A 145 -4.36 6.11 3.32
N GLY A 146 -3.80 7.30 3.57
CA GLY A 146 -4.45 8.56 3.21
C GLY A 146 -5.74 8.85 3.96
N THR A 147 -5.95 8.21 5.08
CA THR A 147 -7.22 8.21 5.82
C THR A 147 -7.63 9.58 6.30
N ARG A 148 -6.68 10.39 6.80
CA ARG A 148 -6.99 11.67 7.44
C ARG A 148 -7.30 12.78 6.43
N PHE A 149 -6.54 12.87 5.34
CA PHE A 149 -6.63 13.98 4.38
C PHE A 149 -7.13 13.55 3.00
N GLY A 150 -7.51 12.27 2.82
CA GLY A 150 -8.02 11.76 1.56
C GLY A 150 -6.96 11.61 0.45
N LYS A 151 -5.67 11.70 0.81
CA LYS A 151 -4.54 11.54 -0.10
C LYS A 151 -3.56 10.51 0.47
N ALA A 152 -3.50 9.35 -0.17
CA ALA A 152 -2.59 8.27 0.19
C ALA A 152 -1.13 8.56 -0.21
N LEU A 153 -0.19 7.82 0.40
CA LEU A 153 1.23 7.80 0.07
C LEU A 153 1.96 9.14 0.33
N LEU A 154 1.51 9.98 1.27
CA LEU A 154 2.14 11.28 1.51
C LEU A 154 3.61 11.13 1.94
N GLY A 155 3.91 10.17 2.82
CA GLY A 155 5.25 9.91 3.33
C GLY A 155 6.21 9.45 2.26
N SER A 156 5.86 8.43 1.50
CA SER A 156 6.69 7.88 0.41
C SER A 156 6.79 8.82 -0.77
N SER A 157 5.71 9.57 -1.10
CA SER A 157 5.75 10.60 -2.15
C SER A 157 6.73 11.73 -1.83
N ALA A 158 6.79 12.18 -0.56
CA ALA A 158 7.78 13.18 -0.16
C ALA A 158 9.22 12.67 -0.30
N VAL A 159 9.46 11.40 0.06
CA VAL A 159 10.76 10.73 -0.12
C VAL A 159 11.12 10.62 -1.59
N ALA A 160 10.16 10.37 -2.46
CA ALA A 160 10.34 10.34 -3.92
C ALA A 160 10.43 11.73 -4.57
N GLY A 161 10.40 12.82 -3.78
CA GLY A 161 10.44 14.19 -4.32
C GLY A 161 9.19 14.60 -5.08
N GLN A 162 8.06 13.93 -4.87
CA GLN A 162 6.80 14.11 -5.59
C GLN A 162 5.76 14.93 -4.79
N TRP A 163 6.21 15.81 -3.92
CA TRP A 163 5.30 16.63 -3.13
C TRP A 163 4.64 17.72 -3.96
N ASP A 164 3.30 17.73 -3.98
CA ASP A 164 2.52 18.78 -4.63
C ASP A 164 2.14 19.87 -3.61
N ALA A 165 2.43 21.14 -3.95
CA ALA A 165 2.14 22.26 -3.07
C ALA A 165 0.64 22.45 -2.76
N SER A 166 -0.25 21.95 -3.62
CA SER A 166 -1.70 21.99 -3.39
C SER A 166 -2.15 21.09 -2.24
N TRP A 167 -1.36 20.06 -1.87
CA TRP A 167 -1.70 19.17 -0.76
C TRP A 167 -1.74 19.88 0.58
N TRP A 168 -1.03 21.00 0.73
CA TRP A 168 -1.09 21.80 1.96
C TRP A 168 -2.49 22.31 2.31
N GLU A 169 -3.38 22.40 1.32
CA GLU A 169 -4.75 22.86 1.48
C GLU A 169 -5.76 21.72 1.71
N LEU A 170 -5.30 20.46 1.70
CA LEU A 170 -6.13 19.31 2.07
C LEU A 170 -6.58 19.47 3.52
N THR A 171 -7.83 19.11 3.80
CA THR A 171 -8.41 19.23 5.14
C THR A 171 -8.90 17.88 5.64
N ASP A 172 -8.78 17.67 6.94
CA ASP A 172 -9.44 16.54 7.59
C ASP A 172 -10.93 16.81 7.86
N ALA A 173 -11.61 15.86 8.50
CA ALA A 173 -13.05 15.94 8.80
C ALA A 173 -13.42 17.08 9.74
N ASP A 174 -12.45 17.56 10.54
CA ASP A 174 -12.64 18.69 11.48
C ASP A 174 -12.27 20.04 10.83
N GLY A 175 -11.89 20.04 9.55
CA GLY A 175 -11.49 21.23 8.81
C GLY A 175 -10.05 21.71 9.07
N VAL A 176 -9.23 20.91 9.75
CA VAL A 176 -7.82 21.22 9.99
C VAL A 176 -7.04 20.96 8.69
N THR A 177 -6.27 21.96 8.24
CA THR A 177 -5.45 21.80 7.02
C THR A 177 -4.25 20.89 7.28
N LEU A 178 -3.76 20.20 6.24
CA LEU A 178 -2.53 19.41 6.34
C LEU A 178 -1.36 20.27 6.83
N ARG A 179 -1.27 21.52 6.37
CA ARG A 179 -0.27 22.50 6.79
C ARG A 179 -0.30 22.77 8.31
N ASP A 180 -1.48 22.95 8.88
CA ASP A 180 -1.62 23.23 10.30
C ASP A 180 -1.37 21.96 11.13
N ALA A 181 -1.88 20.82 10.69
CA ALA A 181 -1.59 19.53 11.32
C ALA A 181 -0.07 19.21 11.37
N PHE A 182 0.69 19.59 10.32
CA PHE A 182 2.16 19.49 10.30
C PHE A 182 2.80 20.30 11.43
N ARG A 183 2.38 21.57 11.57
CA ARG A 183 2.89 22.46 12.64
C ARG A 183 2.55 21.95 14.03
N ASP A 184 1.32 21.50 14.21
CA ASP A 184 0.85 20.95 15.48
C ASP A 184 1.60 19.67 15.87
N PHE A 185 1.99 18.87 14.87
CA PHE A 185 2.81 17.67 15.06
C PHE A 185 4.28 18.01 15.37
N GLY A 186 4.71 19.25 15.13
CA GLY A 186 6.07 19.73 15.34
C GLY A 186 6.97 19.63 14.11
N LEU A 187 6.39 19.48 12.92
CA LEU A 187 7.09 19.51 11.63
C LEU A 187 7.02 20.92 11.02
N ASP A 188 7.99 21.23 10.17
CA ASP A 188 8.02 22.49 9.42
C ASP A 188 7.63 22.26 7.94
N PRO A 189 6.47 22.74 7.49
CA PRO A 189 6.06 22.66 6.08
C PRO A 189 7.08 23.25 5.11
N GLY A 190 7.89 24.23 5.53
CA GLY A 190 8.93 24.85 4.72
C GLY A 190 10.11 23.92 4.44
N ARG A 191 10.26 22.84 5.18
CA ARG A 191 11.36 21.87 5.07
C ARG A 191 10.96 20.59 4.34
N ILE A 192 9.75 20.49 3.80
CA ILE A 192 9.24 19.25 3.19
C ILE A 192 10.19 18.67 2.12
N GLY A 193 10.86 19.53 1.35
CA GLY A 193 11.83 19.12 0.34
C GLY A 193 13.05 18.36 0.89
N GLU A 194 13.32 18.46 2.20
CA GLU A 194 14.43 17.73 2.85
C GLU A 194 14.11 16.23 3.05
N ALA A 195 12.84 15.81 2.86
CA ALA A 195 12.47 14.40 2.87
C ALA A 195 12.92 13.69 1.59
N ALA A 196 13.07 14.41 0.48
CA ALA A 196 13.42 13.84 -0.81
C ALA A 196 14.80 13.15 -0.78
N ARG A 197 14.88 12.00 -1.44
CA ARG A 197 16.10 11.20 -1.56
C ARG A 197 16.60 11.23 -2.99
N GLU A 198 17.89 11.39 -3.14
CA GLU A 198 18.53 11.27 -4.45
C GLU A 198 18.66 9.78 -4.84
N PRO A 199 18.37 9.41 -6.11
CA PRO A 199 18.45 8.02 -6.58
C PRO A 199 19.80 7.36 -6.31
N ASP A 200 20.92 8.08 -6.49
CA ASP A 200 22.27 7.59 -6.28
C ASP A 200 22.58 7.21 -4.81
N HIS A 201 21.75 7.65 -3.88
CA HIS A 201 21.85 7.29 -2.46
C HIS A 201 21.06 6.02 -2.11
N LEU A 202 20.39 5.41 -3.09
CA LEU A 202 19.59 4.21 -2.90
C LEU A 202 20.14 3.05 -3.74
N VAL A 203 20.05 1.88 -3.15
CA VAL A 203 20.43 0.61 -3.77
C VAL A 203 19.21 -0.05 -4.39
N ALA A 204 18.14 -0.14 -3.61
CA ALA A 204 16.85 -0.67 -3.93
C ALA A 204 15.90 -0.43 -2.75
N TYR A 205 14.60 -0.74 -2.95
CA TYR A 205 13.59 -0.83 -1.89
C TYR A 205 12.98 -2.23 -1.86
N LEU A 206 12.91 -2.83 -0.67
CA LEU A 206 12.21 -4.09 -0.43
C LEU A 206 11.09 -3.90 0.58
N GLU A 207 9.87 -4.30 0.22
CA GLU A 207 8.69 -4.23 1.07
C GLU A 207 8.12 -5.62 1.31
N ALA A 208 7.90 -5.99 2.58
CA ALA A 208 7.07 -7.13 2.93
C ALA A 208 5.69 -6.63 3.36
N HIS A 209 4.64 -7.28 2.89
CA HIS A 209 3.27 -6.88 3.18
C HIS A 209 2.35 -8.09 3.24
N ILE A 210 1.19 -7.97 3.87
CA ILE A 210 0.14 -8.97 3.71
C ILE A 210 -0.43 -8.90 2.29
N GLU A 211 -0.96 -10.00 1.77
CA GLU A 211 -1.51 -10.05 0.41
C GLU A 211 -2.74 -9.15 0.24
N GLN A 212 -3.52 -8.95 1.30
CA GLN A 212 -4.82 -8.27 1.28
C GLN A 212 -5.81 -8.93 0.28
N GLY A 213 -5.58 -10.20 0.00
CA GLY A 213 -6.34 -11.01 -0.92
C GLY A 213 -6.30 -12.49 -0.53
N PRO A 214 -7.15 -13.34 -1.13
CA PRO A 214 -7.31 -14.73 -0.74
C PRO A 214 -6.44 -15.72 -1.52
N GLU A 215 -5.59 -15.28 -2.46
CA GLU A 215 -4.93 -16.18 -3.41
C GLU A 215 -3.94 -17.11 -2.70
N LEU A 216 -3.09 -16.58 -1.81
CA LEU A 216 -2.16 -17.39 -1.03
C LEU A 216 -2.90 -18.37 -0.09
N HIS A 217 -3.99 -17.90 0.51
CA HIS A 217 -4.81 -18.75 1.37
C HIS A 217 -5.41 -19.92 0.58
N ARG A 218 -6.01 -19.64 -0.58
CA ARG A 218 -6.61 -20.65 -1.48
C ARG A 218 -5.58 -21.62 -2.04
N ALA A 219 -4.38 -21.12 -2.35
CA ALA A 219 -3.28 -21.94 -2.86
C ALA A 219 -2.55 -22.74 -1.76
N GLY A 220 -2.85 -22.50 -0.47
CA GLY A 220 -2.12 -23.11 0.65
C GLY A 220 -0.65 -22.68 0.71
N GLN A 221 -0.32 -21.52 0.13
CA GLN A 221 1.04 -20.96 0.09
C GLN A 221 1.20 -19.91 1.20
N ALA A 222 2.36 -19.86 1.83
CA ALA A 222 2.65 -18.88 2.87
C ALA A 222 3.10 -17.54 2.31
N LEU A 223 3.79 -17.54 1.19
CA LEU A 223 4.47 -16.38 0.59
C LEU A 223 4.30 -16.36 -0.93
N ALA A 224 4.39 -15.16 -1.49
CA ALA A 224 4.58 -14.91 -2.91
C ALA A 224 5.59 -13.80 -3.17
N ALA A 225 6.27 -13.85 -4.31
CA ALA A 225 6.93 -12.68 -4.88
C ALA A 225 5.88 -11.81 -5.57
N VAL A 226 6.07 -10.48 -5.57
CA VAL A 226 5.15 -9.56 -6.26
C VAL A 226 5.75 -9.15 -7.59
N SER A 227 4.94 -9.25 -8.67
CA SER A 227 5.35 -8.82 -10.01
C SER A 227 5.21 -7.31 -10.21
N SER A 228 4.11 -6.76 -9.69
CA SER A 228 3.73 -5.37 -9.88
C SER A 228 2.68 -4.93 -8.87
N ILE A 229 2.51 -3.62 -8.76
CA ILE A 229 1.41 -2.98 -8.05
C ILE A 229 0.47 -2.43 -9.12
N ALA A 230 -0.82 -2.74 -8.99
CA ALA A 230 -1.81 -2.41 -10.00
C ALA A 230 -1.91 -0.90 -10.26
N SER A 231 -2.08 -0.57 -11.51
CA SER A 231 -2.57 0.75 -11.91
C SER A 231 -4.00 0.96 -11.44
N ALA A 232 -4.40 2.21 -11.24
CA ALA A 232 -5.77 2.56 -10.86
C ALA A 232 -6.26 3.79 -11.62
N ARG A 233 -7.53 3.77 -12.03
CA ARG A 233 -8.28 4.95 -12.48
C ARG A 233 -9.62 4.96 -11.76
N ARG A 234 -9.98 6.12 -11.20
CA ARG A 234 -11.26 6.30 -10.53
C ARG A 234 -12.08 7.34 -11.24
N PHE A 235 -13.35 7.05 -11.39
CA PHE A 235 -14.28 7.91 -12.09
C PHE A 235 -15.50 8.20 -11.23
N GLN A 236 -16.02 9.42 -11.37
CA GLN A 236 -17.39 9.75 -11.04
C GLN A 236 -18.20 9.80 -12.34
N LEU A 237 -19.24 8.99 -12.39
CA LEU A 237 -20.13 8.87 -13.53
C LEU A 237 -21.46 9.50 -13.17
N VAL A 238 -22.03 10.26 -14.10
CA VAL A 238 -23.37 10.85 -13.97
C VAL A 238 -24.23 10.34 -15.12
N VAL A 239 -25.40 9.80 -14.80
CA VAL A 239 -26.43 9.38 -15.75
C VAL A 239 -27.58 10.34 -15.66
N GLU A 240 -27.96 10.93 -16.78
CA GLU A 240 -29.05 11.92 -16.89
C GLU A 240 -30.25 11.34 -17.66
N GLY A 241 -31.41 11.45 -17.07
CA GLY A 241 -32.69 11.04 -17.61
C GLY A 241 -33.75 12.13 -17.41
N GLU A 242 -34.95 11.74 -16.99
CA GLU A 242 -36.05 12.68 -16.75
C GLU A 242 -36.88 12.26 -15.54
N ALA A 243 -36.94 13.14 -14.52
CA ALA A 243 -37.78 12.90 -13.34
C ALA A 243 -39.24 13.06 -13.69
N ARG A 244 -40.06 12.03 -13.41
CA ARG A 244 -41.48 12.01 -13.67
C ARG A 244 -42.25 11.29 -12.57
N HIS A 245 -43.58 11.52 -12.52
CA HIS A 245 -44.44 10.83 -11.57
C HIS A 245 -44.45 9.31 -11.83
N ALA A 246 -44.09 8.50 -10.84
CA ALA A 246 -43.88 7.07 -11.02
C ALA A 246 -45.14 6.30 -11.48
N GLY A 247 -46.29 6.61 -10.91
CA GLY A 247 -47.60 5.98 -11.29
C GLY A 247 -48.24 6.54 -12.55
N GLY A 248 -47.97 7.80 -12.89
CA GLY A 248 -48.57 8.48 -14.02
C GLY A 248 -47.81 8.42 -15.34
N THR A 249 -46.53 7.93 -15.32
CA THR A 249 -45.69 7.89 -16.51
C THR A 249 -45.63 6.48 -17.09
N PRO A 250 -46.15 6.23 -18.30
CA PRO A 250 -46.02 4.96 -19.01
C PRO A 250 -44.53 4.56 -19.22
N TYR A 251 -44.25 3.25 -19.31
CA TYR A 251 -42.85 2.75 -19.39
C TYR A 251 -42.14 3.21 -20.65
N ASP A 252 -42.80 3.34 -21.78
CA ASP A 252 -42.24 3.81 -23.05
C ASP A 252 -41.84 5.29 -23.04
N LEU A 253 -42.35 6.07 -22.09
CA LEU A 253 -41.99 7.48 -21.90
C LEU A 253 -40.95 7.71 -20.78
N ARG A 254 -40.55 6.66 -20.06
CA ARG A 254 -39.60 6.78 -18.97
C ARG A 254 -38.16 6.89 -19.47
N ARG A 255 -37.47 7.87 -18.92
CA ARG A 255 -36.01 8.01 -19.02
C ARG A 255 -35.43 7.90 -17.63
N ASP A 256 -35.41 6.66 -17.13
CA ASP A 256 -35.09 6.32 -15.77
C ASP A 256 -33.56 6.21 -15.62
N ALA A 257 -32.95 7.23 -15.00
CA ALA A 257 -31.52 7.32 -14.80
C ALA A 257 -30.97 6.21 -13.87
N LEU A 258 -31.73 5.83 -12.83
CA LEU A 258 -31.35 4.78 -11.89
C LEU A 258 -31.26 3.41 -12.59
N LEU A 259 -32.22 3.09 -13.46
CA LEU A 259 -32.15 1.83 -14.21
C LEU A 259 -31.00 1.81 -15.22
N GLY A 260 -30.69 2.97 -15.83
CA GLY A 260 -29.49 3.10 -16.67
C GLY A 260 -28.19 2.88 -15.88
N ALA A 261 -28.08 3.51 -14.72
CA ALA A 261 -26.94 3.39 -13.82
C ALA A 261 -26.78 1.95 -13.26
N SER A 262 -27.90 1.29 -12.94
CA SER A 262 -27.89 -0.11 -12.48
C SER A 262 -27.40 -1.06 -13.58
N GLU A 263 -27.84 -0.87 -14.83
CA GLU A 263 -27.36 -1.65 -15.97
C GLU A 263 -25.88 -1.39 -16.26
N ALA A 264 -25.43 -0.13 -16.10
CA ALA A 264 -24.02 0.23 -16.20
C ALA A 264 -23.17 -0.47 -15.14
N ALA A 265 -23.62 -0.52 -13.88
CA ALA A 265 -22.92 -1.22 -12.79
C ALA A 265 -22.76 -2.72 -13.08
N LEU A 266 -23.82 -3.37 -13.57
CA LEU A 266 -23.77 -4.78 -13.98
C LEU A 266 -22.86 -5.00 -15.21
N ALA A 267 -22.82 -4.04 -16.13
CA ALA A 267 -21.92 -4.08 -17.29
C ALA A 267 -20.46 -3.99 -16.86
N VAL A 268 -20.11 -3.11 -15.92
CA VAL A 268 -18.77 -3.03 -15.32
C VAL A 268 -18.36 -4.38 -14.74
N GLU A 269 -19.20 -4.97 -13.89
CA GLU A 269 -18.89 -6.29 -13.30
C GLU A 269 -18.68 -7.36 -14.39
N ARG A 270 -19.57 -7.42 -15.36
CA ARG A 270 -19.49 -8.42 -16.44
C ARG A 270 -18.22 -8.28 -17.28
N ILE A 271 -17.85 -7.04 -17.65
CA ILE A 271 -16.66 -6.78 -18.46
C ILE A 271 -15.40 -7.12 -17.65
N CYS A 272 -15.27 -6.58 -16.45
CA CYS A 272 -14.09 -6.81 -15.61
C CYS A 272 -13.91 -8.28 -15.22
N ARG A 273 -15.01 -9.02 -14.97
CA ARG A 273 -14.93 -10.46 -14.68
C ARG A 273 -14.46 -11.29 -15.87
N GLY A 274 -14.65 -10.80 -17.09
CA GLY A 274 -14.17 -11.45 -18.32
C GLY A 274 -12.67 -11.24 -18.60
N GLU A 275 -12.05 -10.27 -17.93
CA GLU A 275 -10.65 -9.91 -18.13
C GLU A 275 -9.78 -10.43 -16.99
N HIS A 276 -8.65 -11.08 -17.35
CA HIS A 276 -7.63 -11.45 -16.36
C HIS A 276 -6.87 -10.21 -15.93
N HIS A 277 -6.51 -10.14 -14.65
CA HIS A 277 -5.69 -9.06 -14.07
C HIS A 277 -6.37 -7.67 -14.02
N ILE A 278 -7.72 -7.64 -14.12
CA ILE A 278 -8.53 -6.43 -13.97
C ILE A 278 -9.50 -6.60 -12.80
N VAL A 279 -9.69 -5.52 -12.05
CA VAL A 279 -10.74 -5.41 -11.02
C VAL A 279 -11.48 -4.10 -11.23
N GLY A 280 -12.80 -4.17 -11.39
CA GLY A 280 -13.67 -2.99 -11.47
C GLY A 280 -14.76 -3.04 -10.41
N THR A 281 -14.91 -1.94 -9.66
CA THR A 281 -15.89 -1.85 -8.57
C THR A 281 -16.71 -0.58 -8.69
N VAL A 282 -18.04 -0.72 -8.68
CA VAL A 282 -18.98 0.38 -8.46
C VAL A 282 -19.30 0.41 -6.97
N GLY A 283 -18.65 1.33 -6.23
CA GLY A 283 -18.76 1.39 -4.77
C GLY A 283 -19.91 2.29 -4.28
N GLN A 284 -20.35 3.22 -5.13
CA GLN A 284 -21.43 4.17 -4.80
C GLN A 284 -22.43 4.22 -5.93
N LEU A 285 -23.72 4.29 -5.59
CA LEU A 285 -24.82 4.50 -6.52
C LEU A 285 -25.92 5.30 -5.81
N GLU A 286 -26.16 6.51 -6.28
CA GLU A 286 -27.16 7.42 -5.74
C GLU A 286 -28.13 7.87 -6.83
N ALA A 287 -29.40 8.06 -6.48
CA ALA A 287 -30.45 8.47 -7.42
C ALA A 287 -31.17 9.72 -6.94
N PHE A 288 -31.46 10.61 -7.87
CA PHE A 288 -32.10 11.90 -7.60
C PHE A 288 -33.45 12.04 -8.37
N PRO A 289 -34.47 12.59 -7.69
CA PRO A 289 -34.47 13.21 -6.36
C PRO A 289 -34.57 12.23 -5.18
N GLY A 290 -34.51 10.91 -5.39
CA GLY A 290 -34.55 9.91 -4.33
C GLY A 290 -35.94 9.69 -3.67
N ALA A 291 -37.00 10.12 -4.34
CA ALA A 291 -38.38 9.98 -3.85
C ALA A 291 -39.02 8.69 -4.36
N VAL A 292 -39.74 7.98 -3.48
CA VAL A 292 -40.35 6.66 -3.79
C VAL A 292 -41.35 6.69 -4.96
N ASN A 293 -42.01 7.82 -5.17
CA ASN A 293 -43.04 8.01 -6.18
C ASN A 293 -42.60 8.84 -7.40
N VAL A 294 -41.28 8.98 -7.61
CA VAL A 294 -40.69 9.71 -8.74
C VAL A 294 -39.74 8.79 -9.50
N VAL A 295 -39.87 8.72 -10.83
CA VAL A 295 -38.87 8.11 -11.72
C VAL A 295 -37.59 8.95 -11.60
N PRO A 296 -36.42 8.38 -11.25
CA PRO A 296 -35.20 9.15 -11.10
C PRO A 296 -34.74 9.83 -12.39
N GLY A 297 -34.49 11.13 -12.29
CA GLY A 297 -34.00 11.95 -13.42
C GLY A 297 -32.48 12.02 -13.51
N GLU A 298 -31.79 11.67 -12.44
CA GLU A 298 -30.33 11.67 -12.39
C GLU A 298 -29.84 10.54 -11.48
N ALA A 299 -28.68 9.94 -11.81
CA ALA A 299 -28.01 8.98 -10.95
C ALA A 299 -26.49 9.18 -11.01
N HIS A 300 -25.83 9.03 -9.85
CA HIS A 300 -24.39 9.13 -9.70
C HIS A 300 -23.79 7.79 -9.31
N LEU A 301 -22.67 7.41 -9.93
CA LEU A 301 -21.93 6.20 -9.61
C LEU A 301 -20.44 6.53 -9.44
N SER A 302 -19.75 5.80 -8.56
CA SER A 302 -18.30 5.73 -8.58
C SER A 302 -17.84 4.49 -9.36
N LEU A 303 -16.69 4.57 -10.01
CA LEU A 303 -15.98 3.43 -10.57
C LEU A 303 -14.51 3.48 -10.11
N ASP A 304 -14.05 2.42 -9.45
CA ASP A 304 -12.63 2.13 -9.21
C ASP A 304 -12.22 1.01 -10.16
N LEU A 305 -11.34 1.32 -11.12
CA LEU A 305 -10.84 0.38 -12.14
C LEU A 305 -9.34 0.19 -11.95
N ARG A 306 -8.92 -1.04 -11.63
CA ARG A 306 -7.52 -1.42 -11.40
C ARG A 306 -7.09 -2.48 -12.37
N GLY A 307 -5.83 -2.41 -12.81
CA GLY A 307 -5.25 -3.40 -13.71
C GLY A 307 -3.76 -3.61 -13.46
N GLU A 308 -3.27 -4.83 -13.66
CA GLU A 308 -1.84 -5.12 -13.59
C GLU A 308 -1.06 -4.30 -14.62
N PHE A 309 -1.65 -4.06 -15.80
CA PHE A 309 -1.05 -3.29 -16.89
C PHE A 309 -1.91 -2.08 -17.22
N ASP A 310 -1.28 -0.93 -17.44
CA ASP A 310 -1.97 0.30 -17.83
C ASP A 310 -2.78 0.12 -19.13
N THR A 311 -2.20 -0.56 -20.12
CA THR A 311 -2.84 -0.82 -21.41
C THR A 311 -4.12 -1.64 -21.26
N THR A 312 -4.08 -2.74 -20.50
CA THR A 312 -5.26 -3.59 -20.27
C THR A 312 -6.35 -2.85 -19.51
N ARG A 313 -5.96 -2.04 -18.51
CA ARG A 313 -6.89 -1.16 -17.77
C ARG A 313 -7.57 -0.15 -18.70
N ASP A 314 -6.80 0.50 -19.58
CA ASP A 314 -7.33 1.52 -20.48
C ASP A 314 -8.20 0.91 -21.58
N ASP A 315 -7.84 -0.26 -22.12
CA ASP A 315 -8.69 -1.01 -23.05
C ASP A 315 -10.00 -1.43 -22.38
N THR A 316 -9.95 -1.86 -21.11
CA THR A 316 -11.15 -2.20 -20.33
C THR A 316 -12.03 -0.96 -20.10
N TRP A 317 -11.43 0.21 -19.80
CA TRP A 317 -12.19 1.45 -19.71
C TRP A 317 -12.88 1.81 -21.04
N ASN A 318 -12.20 1.63 -22.17
CA ASN A 318 -12.79 1.87 -23.49
C ASN A 318 -13.97 0.93 -23.77
N ALA A 319 -13.83 -0.35 -23.39
CA ALA A 319 -14.92 -1.34 -23.54
C ALA A 319 -16.12 -0.98 -22.63
N ILE A 320 -15.87 -0.58 -21.37
CA ILE A 320 -16.90 -0.09 -20.46
C ILE A 320 -17.61 1.12 -21.07
N SER A 321 -16.87 2.12 -21.54
CA SER A 321 -17.43 3.35 -22.11
C SER A 321 -18.31 3.07 -23.31
N ALA A 322 -17.89 2.19 -24.22
CA ALA A 322 -18.69 1.78 -25.37
C ALA A 322 -19.99 1.06 -24.98
N GLU A 323 -19.96 0.22 -23.96
CA GLU A 323 -21.16 -0.44 -23.45
C GLU A 323 -22.10 0.56 -22.76
N LEU A 324 -21.56 1.54 -22.01
CA LEU A 324 -22.35 2.62 -21.43
C LEU A 324 -23.06 3.42 -22.52
N ASP A 325 -22.37 3.78 -23.61
CA ASP A 325 -22.99 4.45 -24.75
C ASP A 325 -24.17 3.65 -25.33
N ALA A 326 -23.98 2.33 -25.46
CA ALA A 326 -25.04 1.45 -25.95
C ALA A 326 -26.22 1.36 -24.98
N ILE A 327 -25.97 1.24 -23.67
CA ILE A 327 -27.00 1.22 -22.63
C ILE A 327 -27.80 2.52 -22.65
N MET A 328 -27.12 3.65 -22.61
CA MET A 328 -27.76 4.97 -22.54
C MET A 328 -28.51 5.30 -23.81
N GLY A 329 -27.99 4.92 -24.98
CA GLY A 329 -28.69 5.06 -26.26
C GLY A 329 -30.00 4.28 -26.31
N ARG A 330 -30.00 3.01 -25.86
CA ARG A 330 -31.25 2.19 -25.81
C ARG A 330 -32.29 2.75 -24.86
N ARG A 331 -31.86 3.40 -23.77
CA ARG A 331 -32.76 3.95 -22.74
C ARG A 331 -33.14 5.41 -22.96
N GLY A 332 -32.58 6.07 -23.98
CA GLY A 332 -32.80 7.50 -24.24
C GLY A 332 -32.19 8.38 -23.13
N LEU A 333 -31.09 7.95 -22.53
CA LEU A 333 -30.36 8.63 -21.46
C LEU A 333 -29.10 9.28 -22.01
N ARG A 334 -28.50 10.17 -21.21
CA ARG A 334 -27.15 10.68 -21.41
C ARG A 334 -26.27 10.29 -20.24
N TRP A 335 -24.96 10.29 -20.43
CA TRP A 335 -24.01 10.08 -19.35
C TRP A 335 -22.76 10.92 -19.56
N SER A 336 -22.03 11.12 -18.47
CA SER A 336 -20.70 11.74 -18.46
C SER A 336 -19.81 11.07 -17.43
N ALA A 337 -18.49 11.15 -17.64
CA ALA A 337 -17.49 10.66 -16.71
C ALA A 337 -16.50 11.77 -16.37
N ARG A 338 -16.17 11.88 -15.09
CA ARG A 338 -15.06 12.71 -14.60
C ARG A 338 -14.04 11.82 -13.91
N GLU A 339 -12.83 11.76 -14.45
CA GLU A 339 -11.72 11.08 -13.78
C GLU A 339 -11.29 11.88 -12.54
N VAL A 340 -11.21 11.22 -11.39
CA VAL A 340 -10.88 11.84 -10.10
C VAL A 340 -9.56 11.32 -9.54
N HIS A 341 -9.04 10.23 -10.10
CA HIS A 341 -7.74 9.66 -9.72
C HIS A 341 -7.16 8.86 -10.88
N SER A 342 -5.85 8.96 -11.06
CA SER A 342 -5.06 8.13 -11.97
C SER A 342 -3.70 7.83 -11.37
N ALA A 343 -3.31 6.57 -11.38
CA ALA A 343 -1.98 6.11 -10.99
C ALA A 343 -1.53 5.01 -11.95
N PRO A 344 -0.29 5.07 -12.48
CA PRO A 344 0.25 4.00 -13.34
C PRO A 344 0.56 2.74 -12.52
N ALA A 345 0.70 1.62 -13.20
CA ALA A 345 1.25 0.39 -12.62
C ALA A 345 2.73 0.59 -12.30
N VAL A 346 3.17 0.00 -11.19
CA VAL A 346 4.59 -0.03 -10.81
C VAL A 346 5.06 -1.48 -10.83
N PHE A 347 6.05 -1.79 -11.67
CA PHE A 347 6.60 -3.12 -11.79
C PHE A 347 7.77 -3.32 -10.84
N CYS A 348 7.76 -4.43 -10.10
CA CYS A 348 8.93 -4.84 -9.34
C CYS A 348 10.07 -5.19 -10.30
N ALA A 349 11.28 -4.74 -9.98
CA ALA A 349 12.45 -4.98 -10.81
C ALA A 349 12.72 -6.50 -10.95
N PRO A 350 13.05 -7.01 -12.15
CA PRO A 350 13.27 -8.46 -12.35
C PRO A 350 14.30 -9.05 -11.40
N LEU A 351 15.42 -8.36 -11.17
CA LEU A 351 16.44 -8.79 -10.21
C LEU A 351 15.85 -8.95 -8.80
N LEU A 352 15.03 -7.99 -8.34
CA LEU A 352 14.44 -8.03 -7.01
C LEU A 352 13.37 -9.11 -6.90
N GLN A 353 12.59 -9.36 -7.96
CA GLN A 353 11.68 -10.51 -8.00
C GLN A 353 12.46 -11.83 -7.90
N ASP A 354 13.61 -11.95 -8.58
CA ASP A 354 14.44 -13.16 -8.57
C ASP A 354 15.05 -13.41 -7.19
N VAL A 355 15.58 -12.37 -6.53
CA VAL A 355 16.16 -12.55 -5.18
C VAL A 355 15.08 -12.84 -4.13
N VAL A 356 13.88 -12.26 -4.26
CA VAL A 356 12.74 -12.59 -3.38
C VAL A 356 12.30 -14.03 -3.60
N ARG A 357 12.14 -14.49 -4.85
CA ARG A 357 11.80 -15.90 -5.17
C ARG A 357 12.87 -16.85 -4.66
N ALA A 358 14.13 -16.51 -4.82
CA ALA A 358 15.23 -17.32 -4.27
C ALA A 358 15.16 -17.43 -2.74
N GLY A 359 14.85 -16.32 -2.06
CA GLY A 359 14.67 -16.30 -0.61
C GLY A 359 13.49 -17.13 -0.12
N ILE A 360 12.36 -17.11 -0.85
CA ILE A 360 11.21 -17.98 -0.55
C ILE A 360 11.59 -19.45 -0.72
N GLY A 361 12.34 -19.77 -1.77
CA GLY A 361 12.74 -21.12 -2.14
C GLY A 361 11.62 -21.92 -2.83
N GLY A 362 12.00 -22.97 -3.57
CA GLY A 362 11.05 -23.80 -4.31
C GLY A 362 10.35 -23.05 -5.46
N GLU A 363 9.17 -23.51 -5.83
CA GLU A 363 8.29 -22.87 -6.80
C GLU A 363 7.43 -21.80 -6.10
N ALA A 364 8.04 -20.63 -5.87
CA ALA A 364 7.32 -19.50 -5.27
C ALA A 364 6.29 -18.93 -6.25
N PRO A 365 5.02 -18.76 -5.86
CA PRO A 365 4.04 -18.08 -6.68
C PRO A 365 4.44 -16.62 -6.90
N THR A 366 4.02 -16.06 -8.03
CA THR A 366 4.14 -14.65 -8.33
C THR A 366 2.74 -14.06 -8.44
N LEU A 367 2.47 -12.99 -7.70
CA LEU A 367 1.19 -12.29 -7.70
C LEU A 367 1.42 -10.81 -8.05
N PHE A 368 0.42 -10.15 -8.62
CA PHE A 368 0.41 -8.69 -8.65
C PHE A 368 -0.42 -8.15 -7.47
N SER A 369 -0.03 -7.01 -6.92
CA SER A 369 -0.82 -6.36 -5.89
C SER A 369 -2.02 -5.64 -6.49
N ARG A 370 -3.19 -5.88 -5.93
CA ARG A 370 -4.42 -5.13 -6.23
C ARG A 370 -4.62 -3.92 -5.32
N ALA A 371 -3.80 -3.81 -4.27
CA ALA A 371 -3.75 -2.69 -3.34
C ALA A 371 -2.61 -1.73 -3.70
N GLY A 372 -2.67 -0.49 -3.19
CA GLY A 372 -1.55 0.44 -3.22
C GLY A 372 -0.50 0.06 -2.17
N HIS A 373 0.73 0.53 -2.32
CA HIS A 373 1.83 0.36 -1.36
C HIS A 373 2.82 1.52 -1.52
N ASP A 374 3.63 1.77 -0.50
CA ASP A 374 4.68 2.79 -0.53
C ASP A 374 5.68 2.57 -1.69
N ALA A 375 5.87 1.32 -2.10
CA ALA A 375 6.66 0.97 -3.28
C ALA A 375 6.19 1.68 -4.57
N MET A 376 4.92 2.12 -4.67
CA MET A 376 4.44 2.88 -5.83
C MET A 376 5.15 4.23 -5.96
N ALA A 377 5.33 4.94 -4.87
CA ALA A 377 6.03 6.22 -4.88
C ALA A 377 7.55 6.03 -4.98
N ILE A 378 8.11 5.08 -4.20
CA ILE A 378 9.55 4.82 -4.15
C ILE A 378 10.08 4.27 -5.48
N GLY A 379 9.25 3.56 -6.25
CA GLY A 379 9.58 3.08 -7.60
C GLY A 379 9.93 4.17 -8.61
N ALA A 380 9.64 5.44 -8.31
CA ALA A 380 10.05 6.57 -9.13
C ALA A 380 11.54 6.95 -8.99
N ILE A 381 12.19 6.52 -7.91
CA ILE A 381 13.58 6.91 -7.58
C ILE A 381 14.54 5.71 -7.41
N THR A 382 14.04 4.50 -7.31
CA THR A 382 14.88 3.29 -7.22
C THR A 382 14.09 2.04 -7.62
N ASP A 383 14.80 0.95 -7.90
CA ASP A 383 14.19 -0.36 -8.12
C ASP A 383 13.45 -0.84 -6.86
N VAL A 384 12.26 -1.40 -7.05
CA VAL A 384 11.42 -1.92 -5.96
C VAL A 384 11.19 -3.42 -6.10
N GLY A 385 11.08 -4.10 -4.97
CA GLY A 385 10.69 -5.51 -4.89
C GLY A 385 9.79 -5.73 -3.68
N MET A 386 8.87 -6.68 -3.79
CA MET A 386 7.91 -6.95 -2.70
C MET A 386 7.74 -8.44 -2.44
N LEU A 387 7.48 -8.76 -1.18
CA LEU A 387 7.14 -10.07 -0.66
C LEU A 387 5.75 -10.03 -0.03
N PHE A 388 4.84 -10.87 -0.50
CA PHE A 388 3.55 -11.06 0.15
C PHE A 388 3.56 -12.19 1.17
N LEU A 389 2.88 -11.93 2.31
CA LEU A 389 2.51 -12.91 3.32
C LEU A 389 1.04 -13.26 3.19
N ARG A 390 0.71 -14.52 3.38
CA ARG A 390 -0.67 -14.99 3.46
C ARG A 390 -1.39 -14.32 4.62
N ASN A 391 -2.54 -13.74 4.34
CA ASN A 391 -3.54 -13.41 5.34
C ASN A 391 -4.79 -14.29 5.10
N PRO A 392 -5.28 -15.00 6.12
CA PRO A 392 -6.41 -15.91 5.98
C PRO A 392 -7.64 -15.22 5.39
N ASP A 393 -8.29 -15.87 4.43
CA ASP A 393 -9.49 -15.40 3.72
C ASP A 393 -9.33 -14.06 2.98
N GLY A 394 -8.14 -13.46 3.00
CA GLY A 394 -7.87 -12.15 2.40
C GLY A 394 -8.52 -10.99 3.15
N ILE A 395 -8.84 -11.19 4.42
CA ILE A 395 -9.46 -10.14 5.24
C ILE A 395 -8.40 -9.11 5.60
N SER A 396 -8.57 -7.88 5.12
CA SER A 396 -7.77 -6.70 5.47
C SER A 396 -8.66 -5.48 5.67
N HIS A 397 -8.16 -4.40 6.29
CA HIS A 397 -8.93 -3.23 6.70
C HIS A 397 -10.11 -3.60 7.61
N HIS A 398 -9.91 -4.60 8.47
CA HIS A 398 -10.95 -5.14 9.34
C HIS A 398 -10.32 -5.70 10.62
N PRO A 399 -11.02 -5.64 11.79
CA PRO A 399 -10.52 -6.18 13.05
C PRO A 399 -10.17 -7.68 13.03
N ASP A 400 -10.80 -8.46 12.17
CA ASP A 400 -10.56 -9.90 12.01
C ASP A 400 -9.34 -10.23 11.13
N GLU A 401 -8.60 -9.23 10.67
CA GLU A 401 -7.34 -9.41 9.95
C GLU A 401 -6.37 -10.27 10.76
N ALA A 402 -5.77 -11.26 10.10
CA ALA A 402 -4.91 -12.21 10.77
C ALA A 402 -3.71 -12.60 9.90
N VAL A 403 -2.60 -12.93 10.57
CA VAL A 403 -1.40 -13.54 9.96
C VAL A 403 -0.92 -14.65 10.87
N ALA A 404 -0.49 -15.78 10.31
CA ALA A 404 0.07 -16.88 11.08
C ALA A 404 1.55 -16.59 11.45
N GLY A 405 1.93 -16.80 12.71
CA GLY A 405 3.33 -16.63 13.14
C GLY A 405 4.33 -17.50 12.36
N GLY A 406 3.89 -18.68 11.88
CA GLY A 406 4.70 -19.52 10.99
C GLY A 406 4.95 -18.89 9.62
N ASP A 407 3.97 -18.17 9.06
CA ASP A 407 4.13 -17.46 7.80
C ASP A 407 5.07 -16.25 7.98
N VAL A 408 4.98 -15.53 9.10
CA VAL A 408 5.93 -14.47 9.47
C VAL A 408 7.36 -15.03 9.60
N ALA A 409 7.53 -16.20 10.20
CA ALA A 409 8.84 -16.84 10.36
C ALA A 409 9.50 -17.15 9.01
N VAL A 410 8.76 -17.78 8.08
CA VAL A 410 9.29 -18.06 6.74
C VAL A 410 9.48 -16.80 5.93
N GLY A 411 8.64 -15.77 6.12
CA GLY A 411 8.76 -14.45 5.48
C GLY A 411 10.03 -13.70 5.91
N ILE A 412 10.33 -13.66 7.21
CA ILE A 412 11.57 -13.05 7.74
C ILE A 412 12.79 -13.73 7.12
N ARG A 413 12.80 -15.07 7.08
CA ARG A 413 13.90 -15.82 6.46
C ARG A 413 14.04 -15.48 4.98
N ALA A 414 12.93 -15.50 4.23
CA ALA A 414 12.94 -15.21 2.80
C ALA A 414 13.48 -13.81 2.51
N LEU A 415 13.03 -12.80 3.27
CA LEU A 415 13.50 -11.42 3.11
C LEU A 415 14.98 -11.27 3.51
N ALA A 416 15.44 -11.94 4.57
CA ALA A 416 16.84 -11.93 4.96
C ALA A 416 17.73 -12.58 3.90
N GLU A 417 17.31 -13.70 3.31
CA GLU A 417 18.03 -14.33 2.20
C GLU A 417 18.04 -13.45 0.95
N ALA A 418 16.94 -12.74 0.63
CA ALA A 418 16.93 -11.77 -0.46
C ALA A 418 17.96 -10.65 -0.26
N VAL A 419 18.09 -10.11 0.96
CA VAL A 419 19.09 -9.10 1.31
C VAL A 419 20.52 -9.65 1.16
N LEU A 420 20.78 -10.89 1.57
CA LEU A 420 22.08 -11.54 1.40
C LEU A 420 22.43 -11.74 -0.07
N HIS A 421 21.47 -12.14 -0.91
CA HIS A 421 21.68 -12.27 -2.36
C HIS A 421 22.06 -10.93 -2.98
N LEU A 422 21.36 -9.85 -2.62
CA LEU A 422 21.69 -8.50 -3.09
C LEU A 422 23.07 -8.05 -2.65
N GLY A 423 23.49 -8.44 -1.44
CA GLY A 423 24.83 -8.12 -0.93
C GLY A 423 25.96 -8.91 -1.58
N ALA A 424 25.67 -10.03 -2.23
CA ALA A 424 26.63 -10.88 -2.92
C ALA A 424 26.81 -10.53 -4.42
N GLU A 425 25.89 -9.74 -5.00
CA GLU A 425 26.00 -9.31 -6.40
C GLU A 425 27.13 -8.30 -6.57
N PRO A 426 28.05 -8.49 -7.53
CA PRO A 426 29.08 -7.51 -7.83
C PRO A 426 28.43 -6.26 -8.43
N ARG A 427 28.69 -5.12 -7.86
CA ARG A 427 28.22 -3.79 -8.29
C ARG A 427 29.31 -3.00 -8.96
#